data_95630f841321cfee3582bfb0a6afc480
#
_entry.id   95630f841321cfee3582bfb0a6afc480
#
_cell.length_a   1.000
_cell.length_b   1.000
_cell.length_c   1.000
_cell.angle_alpha   90.00
_cell.angle_beta   90.00
_cell.angle_gamma   90.00
#
_symmetry.space_group_name_H-M   'P 1'
#
loop_
_entity.id
_entity.type
_entity.pdbx_description
1 polymer ?
#
loop_
_entity_poly.entity_id
_entity_poly.type
_entity_poly.pdbx_seq_one_letter_code
_entity_poly.pdbx_strand_id
1 'polypeptide(L)'
;MTARATRRARVGIGLRTAHHGEILERHPALDFVEVHSENYFAPAGAASLERVRRDYEVSLHGVGLSLGSSDPLDEGHLARLDSLARRIDPLFVSEHISWSSIDGRHLNELLPLPFTREAAAHVASRISQAQDRLGRTLLVENVSAYCTLGAGEMSEWEFVSEVAR
;
A
#
# COMPACT_ATOMS: atom_id res chain seq x y z
N MET A 1 -20.04 -33.58 7.43
CA MET A 1 -19.33 -32.96 6.30
C MET A 1 -19.92 -31.58 6.09
N THR A 2 -19.30 -30.55 6.66
CA THR A 2 -19.74 -29.16 6.51
C THR A 2 -19.30 -28.65 5.13
N ALA A 3 -20.26 -28.30 4.30
CA ALA A 3 -20.01 -27.70 3.00
C ALA A 3 -19.18 -26.42 3.20
N ARG A 4 -17.97 -26.42 2.66
CA ARG A 4 -17.10 -25.24 2.59
C ARG A 4 -17.79 -24.27 1.64
N ALA A 5 -18.45 -23.24 2.19
CA ALA A 5 -19.04 -22.18 1.38
C ALA A 5 -17.95 -21.64 0.44
N THR A 6 -18.14 -21.78 -0.85
CA THR A 6 -17.27 -21.20 -1.87
C THR A 6 -17.38 -19.69 -1.72
N ARG A 7 -16.36 -19.05 -1.10
CA ARG A 7 -16.28 -17.60 -1.07
C ARG A 7 -16.15 -17.13 -2.53
N ARG A 8 -17.15 -16.38 -3.01
CA ARG A 8 -17.07 -15.68 -4.28
C ARG A 8 -15.81 -14.80 -4.29
N ALA A 9 -15.02 -14.85 -5.36
CA ALA A 9 -13.93 -13.91 -5.56
C ALA A 9 -14.47 -12.48 -5.64
N ARG A 10 -13.82 -11.55 -4.96
CA ARG A 10 -14.16 -10.12 -5.03
C ARG A 10 -13.38 -9.50 -6.19
N VAL A 11 -14.03 -8.63 -6.94
CA VAL A 11 -13.45 -7.96 -8.12
C VAL A 11 -13.47 -6.46 -7.91
N GLY A 12 -12.32 -5.81 -8.06
CA GLY A 12 -12.16 -4.36 -7.96
C GLY A 12 -11.31 -3.79 -9.09
N ILE A 13 -11.21 -2.48 -9.14
CA ILE A 13 -10.38 -1.75 -10.09
C ILE A 13 -9.57 -0.66 -9.41
N GLY A 14 -8.43 -0.28 -10.02
CA GLY A 14 -7.70 0.92 -9.65
C GLY A 14 -8.48 2.18 -10.06
N LEU A 15 -8.94 2.95 -9.08
CA LEU A 15 -9.69 4.18 -9.32
C LEU A 15 -8.75 5.38 -9.53
N ARG A 16 -8.77 5.95 -10.71
CA ARG A 16 -8.06 7.19 -11.02
C ARG A 16 -9.01 8.37 -10.91
N THR A 17 -8.48 9.56 -10.62
CA THR A 17 -9.27 10.80 -10.46
C THR A 17 -10.20 11.07 -11.67
N ALA A 18 -9.73 10.76 -12.89
CA ALA A 18 -10.53 10.92 -14.11
C ALA A 18 -11.81 10.06 -14.13
N HIS A 19 -11.87 8.98 -13.37
CA HIS A 19 -13.00 8.03 -13.36
C HIS A 19 -14.03 8.32 -12.26
N HIS A 20 -13.75 9.26 -11.34
CA HIS A 20 -14.65 9.55 -10.21
C HIS A 20 -16.07 9.92 -10.66
N GLY A 21 -16.20 10.75 -11.69
CA GLY A 21 -17.51 11.14 -12.23
C GLY A 21 -18.28 9.90 -12.71
N GLU A 22 -17.65 9.10 -13.54
CA GLU A 22 -18.28 7.91 -14.13
C GLU A 22 -18.69 6.86 -13.07
N ILE A 23 -17.82 6.59 -12.08
CA ILE A 23 -18.11 5.64 -10.99
C ILE A 23 -19.32 6.10 -10.18
N LEU A 24 -19.39 7.39 -9.83
CA LEU A 24 -20.47 7.96 -9.03
C LEU A 24 -21.79 8.12 -9.80
N GLU A 25 -21.76 8.20 -11.14
CA GLU A 25 -22.94 8.33 -11.96
C GLU A 25 -23.50 6.98 -12.40
N ARG A 26 -22.64 6.03 -12.75
CA ARG A 26 -23.04 4.75 -13.36
C ARG A 26 -23.14 3.59 -12.39
N HIS A 27 -22.51 3.70 -11.21
CA HIS A 27 -22.48 2.67 -10.18
C HIS A 27 -22.18 1.26 -10.74
N PRO A 28 -21.05 1.06 -11.48
CA PRO A 28 -20.73 -0.25 -12.04
C PRO A 28 -20.64 -1.31 -10.93
N ALA A 29 -20.98 -2.56 -11.26
CA ALA A 29 -20.99 -3.68 -10.32
C ALA A 29 -19.56 -4.12 -9.97
N LEU A 30 -18.93 -3.45 -8.98
CA LEU A 30 -17.62 -3.74 -8.43
C LEU A 30 -17.75 -4.05 -6.94
N ASP A 31 -16.87 -4.91 -6.44
CA ASP A 31 -16.85 -5.22 -5.00
C ASP A 31 -16.00 -4.21 -4.21
N PHE A 32 -14.99 -3.61 -4.85
CA PHE A 32 -14.12 -2.56 -4.24
C PHE A 32 -13.43 -1.71 -5.31
N VAL A 33 -12.87 -0.60 -4.87
CA VAL A 33 -11.95 0.21 -5.65
C VAL A 33 -10.63 0.39 -4.90
N GLU A 34 -9.53 0.43 -5.64
CA GLU A 34 -8.22 0.73 -5.07
C GLU A 34 -7.74 2.11 -5.49
N VAL A 35 -7.14 2.83 -4.58
CA VAL A 35 -6.66 4.20 -4.80
C VAL A 35 -5.24 4.38 -4.26
N HIS A 36 -4.44 5.24 -4.91
CA HIS A 36 -3.19 5.69 -4.33
C HIS A 36 -3.48 6.65 -3.17
N SER A 37 -3.08 6.28 -1.98
CA SER A 37 -3.38 6.98 -0.72
C SER A 37 -2.97 8.44 -0.76
N GLU A 38 -1.81 8.74 -1.33
CA GLU A 38 -1.20 10.06 -1.40
C GLU A 38 -2.05 11.09 -2.15
N ASN A 39 -2.83 10.64 -3.13
CA ASN A 39 -3.74 11.49 -3.90
C ASN A 39 -4.91 12.01 -3.05
N TYR A 40 -5.13 11.42 -1.89
CA TYR A 40 -6.28 11.71 -1.02
C TYR A 40 -5.90 12.27 0.35
N PHE A 41 -4.64 12.61 0.58
CA PHE A 41 -4.20 13.23 1.83
C PHE A 41 -4.74 14.65 2.02
N ALA A 42 -4.99 15.37 0.93
CA ALA A 42 -5.61 16.70 0.99
C ALA A 42 -7.11 16.58 1.35
N PRO A 43 -7.67 17.54 2.10
CA PRO A 43 -9.08 17.51 2.54
C PRO A 43 -10.09 17.33 1.41
N ALA A 44 -9.87 17.98 0.26
CA ALA A 44 -10.75 17.87 -0.91
C ALA A 44 -10.69 16.47 -1.54
N GLY A 45 -9.50 15.86 -1.62
CA GLY A 45 -9.30 14.48 -2.06
C GLY A 45 -10.03 13.51 -1.15
N ALA A 46 -9.80 13.61 0.16
CA ALA A 46 -10.46 12.75 1.15
C ALA A 46 -11.99 12.85 1.06
N ALA A 47 -12.55 14.06 0.93
CA ALA A 47 -13.99 14.25 0.77
C ALA A 47 -14.54 13.64 -0.54
N SER A 48 -13.75 13.65 -1.61
CA SER A 48 -14.11 12.97 -2.86
C SER A 48 -14.13 11.44 -2.69
N LEU A 49 -13.15 10.89 -1.99
CA LEU A 49 -13.07 9.46 -1.72
C LEU A 49 -14.19 8.97 -0.77
N GLU A 50 -14.59 9.78 0.20
CA GLU A 50 -15.75 9.47 1.05
C GLU A 50 -17.04 9.30 0.27
N ARG A 51 -17.23 10.05 -0.82
CA ARG A 51 -18.40 9.86 -1.70
C ARG A 51 -18.37 8.49 -2.35
N VAL A 52 -17.22 8.06 -2.86
CA VAL A 52 -17.02 6.72 -3.44
C VAL A 52 -17.21 5.63 -2.39
N ARG A 53 -16.69 5.84 -1.16
CA ARG A 53 -16.78 4.89 -0.05
C ARG A 53 -18.22 4.54 0.37
N ARG A 54 -19.18 5.40 0.07
CA ARG A 54 -20.62 5.13 0.35
C ARG A 54 -21.14 3.95 -0.45
N ASP A 55 -20.60 3.76 -1.65
CA ASP A 55 -21.10 2.77 -2.61
C ASP A 55 -20.15 1.58 -2.77
N TYR A 56 -18.86 1.76 -2.46
CA TYR A 56 -17.82 0.77 -2.66
C TYR A 56 -16.92 0.59 -1.45
N GLU A 57 -16.46 -0.63 -1.22
CA GLU A 57 -15.30 -0.85 -0.36
C GLU A 57 -14.07 -0.19 -1.00
N VAL A 58 -13.16 0.32 -0.17
CA VAL A 58 -11.94 1.00 -0.63
C VAL A 58 -10.70 0.24 -0.15
N SER A 59 -9.74 0.04 -1.05
CA SER A 59 -8.36 -0.36 -0.72
C SER A 59 -7.47 0.88 -0.86
N LEU A 60 -6.69 1.18 0.18
CA LEU A 60 -5.68 2.24 0.17
C LEU A 60 -4.33 1.61 -0.18
N HIS A 61 -3.74 2.04 -1.29
CA HIS A 61 -2.42 1.62 -1.74
C HIS A 61 -1.44 2.77 -1.63
N GLY A 62 -0.40 2.61 -0.85
CA GLY A 62 0.65 3.59 -0.63
C GLY A 62 1.83 3.38 -1.58
N VAL A 63 2.49 4.47 -1.93
CA VAL A 63 3.68 4.47 -2.78
C VAL A 63 4.82 5.31 -2.16
N GLY A 64 4.61 5.88 -0.99
CA GLY A 64 5.48 6.90 -0.43
C GLY A 64 6.08 6.61 0.96
N LEU A 65 5.75 5.50 1.61
CA LEU A 65 6.35 5.15 2.91
C LEU A 65 7.83 4.79 2.82
N SER A 66 8.29 4.35 1.64
CA SER A 66 9.70 4.04 1.43
C SER A 66 10.27 3.05 2.45
N LEU A 67 9.57 1.92 2.67
CA LEU A 67 9.86 0.91 3.71
C LEU A 67 11.31 0.41 3.70
N GLY A 68 11.95 0.43 2.53
CA GLY A 68 13.34 0.00 2.35
C GLY A 68 14.38 1.10 2.52
N SER A 69 13.98 2.35 2.79
CA SER A 69 14.94 3.45 3.01
C SER A 69 15.77 3.24 4.27
N SER A 70 17.02 3.71 4.23
CA SER A 70 17.85 3.87 5.43
C SER A 70 17.37 5.00 6.35
N ASP A 71 16.58 5.93 5.81
CA ASP A 71 15.96 6.99 6.61
C ASP A 71 14.90 6.42 7.56
N PRO A 72 14.59 7.07 8.69
CA PRO A 72 13.43 6.74 9.49
C PRO A 72 12.13 6.88 8.65
N LEU A 73 11.07 6.18 9.04
CA LEU A 73 9.75 6.43 8.46
C LEU A 73 9.34 7.90 8.63
N ASP A 74 8.76 8.49 7.59
CA ASP A 74 8.22 9.85 7.66
C ASP A 74 6.95 9.86 8.53
N GLU A 75 7.09 10.36 9.76
CA GLU A 75 5.97 10.48 10.70
C GLU A 75 4.83 11.38 10.18
N GLY A 76 5.15 12.38 9.37
CA GLY A 76 4.15 13.23 8.72
C GLY A 76 3.36 12.45 7.67
N HIS A 77 4.02 11.59 6.90
CA HIS A 77 3.36 10.71 5.93
C HIS A 77 2.46 9.68 6.66
N LEU A 78 3.00 9.00 7.67
CA LEU A 78 2.24 8.05 8.49
C LEU A 78 1.02 8.69 9.16
N ALA A 79 1.15 9.92 9.67
CA ALA A 79 0.02 10.63 10.27
C ALA A 79 -1.08 10.96 9.24
N ARG A 80 -0.71 11.32 8.00
CA ARG A 80 -1.68 11.55 6.92
C ARG A 80 -2.37 10.25 6.51
N LEU A 81 -1.61 9.17 6.40
CA LEU A 81 -2.16 7.84 6.05
C LEU A 81 -3.10 7.34 7.16
N ASP A 82 -2.71 7.45 8.44
CA ASP A 82 -3.56 7.10 9.59
C ASP A 82 -4.87 7.91 9.58
N SER A 83 -4.77 9.23 9.38
CA SER A 83 -5.95 10.10 9.30
C SER A 83 -6.89 9.68 8.16
N LEU A 84 -6.34 9.39 6.98
CA LEU A 84 -7.13 8.91 5.84
C LEU A 84 -7.75 7.53 6.13
N ALA A 85 -6.97 6.61 6.68
CA ALA A 85 -7.43 5.26 6.99
C ALA A 85 -8.56 5.27 8.03
N ARG A 86 -8.48 6.11 9.07
CA ARG A 86 -9.58 6.28 10.05
C ARG A 86 -10.84 6.86 9.41
N ARG A 87 -10.68 7.77 8.47
CA ARG A 87 -11.79 8.47 7.80
C ARG A 87 -12.51 7.58 6.79
N ILE A 88 -11.77 6.78 6.04
CA ILE A 88 -12.31 5.93 4.96
C ILE A 88 -12.70 4.55 5.47
N ASP A 89 -12.07 4.06 6.53
CA ASP A 89 -12.16 2.68 7.03
C ASP A 89 -11.99 1.67 5.90
N PRO A 90 -10.78 1.59 5.31
CA PRO A 90 -10.54 0.80 4.12
C PRO A 90 -10.54 -0.69 4.41
N LEU A 91 -10.86 -1.48 3.38
CA LEU A 91 -10.76 -2.94 3.39
C LEU A 91 -9.32 -3.41 3.61
N PHE A 92 -8.37 -2.76 2.92
CA PHE A 92 -6.94 -3.01 3.00
C PHE A 92 -6.16 -1.70 3.00
N VAL A 93 -4.98 -1.74 3.60
CA VAL A 93 -3.91 -0.77 3.40
C VAL A 93 -2.70 -1.56 2.92
N SER A 94 -2.09 -1.13 1.82
CA SER A 94 -0.91 -1.78 1.24
C SER A 94 0.18 -0.78 0.91
N GLU A 95 1.41 -1.27 0.79
CA GLU A 95 2.59 -0.47 0.43
C GLU A 95 3.62 -1.34 -0.31
N HIS A 96 4.55 -0.71 -1.01
CA HIS A 96 5.60 -1.41 -1.74
C HIS A 96 6.80 -1.79 -0.87
N ILE A 97 7.37 -2.95 -1.16
CA ILE A 97 8.70 -3.35 -0.65
C ILE A 97 9.75 -2.66 -1.51
N SER A 98 9.97 -1.38 -1.27
CA SER A 98 10.86 -0.53 -2.06
C SER A 98 11.44 0.59 -1.21
N TRP A 99 12.37 1.34 -1.80
CA TRP A 99 12.76 2.63 -1.28
C TRP A 99 12.56 3.71 -2.36
N SER A 100 12.13 4.88 -1.94
CA SER A 100 11.85 6.05 -2.76
C SER A 100 12.38 7.34 -2.13
N SER A 101 13.06 7.23 -0.98
CA SER A 101 13.67 8.36 -0.30
C SER A 101 15.03 7.98 0.31
N ILE A 102 15.95 8.93 0.35
CA ILE A 102 17.24 8.83 1.02
C ILE A 102 17.74 10.23 1.39
N ASP A 103 18.33 10.38 2.59
CA ASP A 103 18.79 11.67 3.14
C ASP A 103 17.73 12.77 3.08
N GLY A 104 16.48 12.43 3.35
CA GLY A 104 15.33 13.34 3.32
C GLY A 104 14.93 13.80 1.91
N ARG A 105 15.46 13.20 0.87
CA ARG A 105 15.11 13.50 -0.53
C ARG A 105 14.22 12.41 -1.09
N HIS A 106 13.06 12.78 -1.62
CA HIS A 106 12.16 11.87 -2.30
C HIS A 106 12.50 11.76 -3.79
N LEU A 107 12.47 10.54 -4.28
CA LEU A 107 12.58 10.18 -5.69
C LEU A 107 11.17 9.82 -6.20
N ASN A 108 10.89 10.12 -7.47
CA ASN A 108 9.60 9.73 -8.08
C ASN A 108 9.69 8.31 -8.68
N GLU A 109 10.35 7.41 -7.96
CA GLU A 109 10.64 6.04 -8.39
C GLU A 109 10.51 5.08 -7.22
N LEU A 110 10.07 3.87 -7.50
CA LEU A 110 10.08 2.76 -6.56
C LEU A 110 11.32 1.90 -6.84
N LEU A 111 12.35 2.07 -6.04
CA LEU A 111 13.63 1.41 -6.26
C LEU A 111 13.67 0.06 -5.52
N PRO A 112 14.26 -0.98 -6.16
CA PRO A 112 14.36 -2.30 -5.55
C PRO A 112 15.33 -2.33 -4.38
N LEU A 113 15.25 -3.40 -3.61
CA LEU A 113 16.18 -3.71 -2.52
C LEU A 113 17.10 -4.87 -2.89
N PRO A 114 18.28 -4.96 -2.28
CA PRO A 114 19.08 -6.18 -2.36
C PRO A 114 18.34 -7.30 -1.60
N PHE A 115 18.24 -8.48 -2.19
CA PHE A 115 17.55 -9.62 -1.56
C PHE A 115 18.47 -10.31 -0.55
N THR A 116 18.72 -9.62 0.56
CA THR A 116 19.55 -10.07 1.67
C THR A 116 18.73 -10.23 2.94
N ARG A 117 19.22 -11.01 3.90
CA ARG A 117 18.57 -11.17 5.22
C ARG A 117 18.53 -9.85 5.99
N GLU A 118 19.56 -9.03 5.86
CA GLU A 118 19.64 -7.72 6.48
C GLU A 118 18.51 -6.80 5.96
N ALA A 119 18.37 -6.72 4.63
CA ALA A 119 17.30 -5.92 4.01
C ALA A 119 15.90 -6.43 4.36
N ALA A 120 15.70 -7.77 4.41
CA ALA A 120 14.43 -8.35 4.81
C ALA A 120 14.08 -7.98 6.27
N ALA A 121 15.03 -8.13 7.19
CA ALA A 121 14.84 -7.77 8.61
C ALA A 121 14.56 -6.27 8.78
N HIS A 122 15.27 -5.42 8.01
CA HIS A 122 15.05 -3.98 8.01
C HIS A 122 13.61 -3.64 7.58
N VAL A 123 13.16 -4.15 6.44
CA VAL A 123 11.81 -3.90 5.91
C VAL A 123 10.75 -4.44 6.88
N ALA A 124 10.91 -5.66 7.41
CA ALA A 124 9.98 -6.23 8.38
C ALA A 124 9.85 -5.35 9.64
N SER A 125 10.96 -4.79 10.14
CA SER A 125 10.95 -3.83 11.24
C SER A 125 10.17 -2.55 10.89
N ARG A 126 10.33 -2.02 9.67
CA ARG A 126 9.61 -0.83 9.21
C ARG A 126 8.10 -1.10 9.05
N ILE A 127 7.74 -2.28 8.56
CA ILE A 127 6.34 -2.73 8.47
C ILE A 127 5.73 -2.79 9.87
N SER A 128 6.42 -3.39 10.84
CA SER A 128 5.94 -3.46 12.23
C SER A 128 5.70 -2.06 12.80
N GLN A 129 6.65 -1.13 12.64
CA GLN A 129 6.49 0.26 13.08
C GLN A 129 5.27 0.93 12.42
N ALA A 130 5.08 0.74 11.11
CA ALA A 130 3.93 1.29 10.40
C ALA A 130 2.61 0.67 10.89
N GLN A 131 2.55 -0.64 11.09
CA GLN A 131 1.39 -1.34 11.62
C GLN A 131 1.03 -0.88 13.04
N ASP A 132 2.02 -0.73 13.92
CA ASP A 132 1.81 -0.20 15.28
C ASP A 132 1.21 1.20 15.25
N ARG A 133 1.70 2.05 14.33
CA ARG A 133 1.20 3.43 14.17
C ARG A 133 -0.21 3.49 13.57
N LEU A 134 -0.51 2.62 12.61
CA LEU A 134 -1.81 2.56 11.92
C LEU A 134 -2.86 1.73 12.68
N GLY A 135 -2.45 0.89 13.63
CA GLY A 135 -3.33 -0.02 14.36
C GLY A 135 -4.00 -1.07 13.47
N ARG A 136 -3.38 -1.42 12.32
CA ARG A 136 -3.91 -2.39 11.35
C ARG A 136 -2.80 -3.08 10.55
N THR A 137 -3.13 -4.23 9.97
CA THR A 137 -2.22 -4.95 9.07
C THR A 137 -1.93 -4.13 7.83
N LEU A 138 -0.66 -4.10 7.44
CA LEU A 138 -0.17 -3.53 6.19
C LEU A 138 0.13 -4.68 5.22
N LEU A 139 -0.55 -4.71 4.09
CA LEU A 139 -0.20 -5.63 3.01
C LEU A 139 1.03 -5.10 2.27
N VAL A 140 1.79 -6.00 1.67
CA VAL A 140 3.00 -5.61 0.94
C VAL A 140 2.99 -6.11 -0.48
N GLU A 141 3.50 -5.28 -1.39
CA GLU A 141 3.65 -5.57 -2.80
C GLU A 141 5.13 -5.50 -3.20
N ASN A 142 5.61 -6.48 -3.96
CA ASN A 142 6.93 -6.41 -4.57
C ASN A 142 6.90 -5.44 -5.77
N VAL A 143 8.03 -4.77 -6.02
CA VAL A 143 8.14 -3.86 -7.17
C VAL A 143 8.61 -4.60 -8.42
N SER A 144 8.20 -4.10 -9.59
CA SER A 144 8.79 -4.52 -10.86
C SER A 144 10.19 -3.94 -10.98
N ALA A 145 11.21 -4.77 -10.72
CA ALA A 145 12.59 -4.34 -10.75
C ALA A 145 13.20 -4.48 -12.16
N TYR A 146 13.84 -3.42 -12.64
CA TYR A 146 14.62 -3.41 -13.89
C TYR A 146 16.09 -3.74 -13.68
N CYS A 147 16.52 -3.84 -12.43
CA CYS A 147 17.90 -4.14 -12.05
C CYS A 147 17.93 -4.95 -10.76
N THR A 148 19.02 -5.70 -10.59
CA THR A 148 19.32 -6.40 -9.35
C THR A 148 20.41 -5.66 -8.61
N LEU A 149 20.23 -5.39 -7.33
CA LEU A 149 21.21 -4.72 -6.48
C LEU A 149 22.12 -5.75 -5.80
N GLY A 150 23.36 -5.84 -6.24
CA GLY A 150 24.37 -6.74 -5.67
C GLY A 150 24.10 -8.22 -5.90
N ALA A 151 24.91 -9.08 -5.24
CA ALA A 151 24.66 -10.52 -5.17
C ALA A 151 23.64 -10.79 -4.05
N GLY A 152 22.42 -11.13 -4.44
CA GLY A 152 21.38 -11.52 -3.48
C GLY A 152 21.75 -12.82 -2.73
N GLU A 153 21.34 -12.93 -1.49
CA GLU A 153 21.46 -14.15 -0.67
C GLU A 153 20.29 -15.12 -0.89
N MET A 154 19.20 -14.62 -1.51
CA MET A 154 17.97 -15.35 -1.73
C MET A 154 17.25 -14.87 -2.98
N SER A 155 16.29 -15.66 -3.47
CA SER A 155 15.39 -15.23 -4.56
C SER A 155 14.40 -14.16 -4.09
N GLU A 156 13.79 -13.44 -5.02
CA GLU A 156 12.75 -12.45 -4.74
C GLU A 156 11.60 -13.06 -3.92
N TRP A 157 11.16 -14.25 -4.26
CA TRP A 157 10.04 -14.93 -3.57
C TRP A 157 10.39 -15.35 -2.14
N GLU A 158 11.62 -15.76 -1.90
CA GLU A 158 12.14 -16.01 -0.55
C GLU A 158 12.21 -14.72 0.24
N PHE A 159 12.67 -13.62 -0.38
CA PHE A 159 12.72 -12.30 0.25
C PHE A 159 11.34 -11.80 0.66
N VAL A 160 10.37 -11.80 -0.24
CA VAL A 160 8.98 -11.41 0.06
C VAL A 160 8.38 -12.29 1.15
N SER A 161 8.64 -13.60 1.10
CA SER A 161 8.16 -14.55 2.12
C SER A 161 8.81 -14.31 3.49
N GLU A 162 10.07 -13.90 3.53
CA GLU A 162 10.79 -13.57 4.77
C GLU A 162 10.23 -12.28 5.39
N VAL A 163 9.99 -11.27 4.57
CA VAL A 163 9.40 -9.97 5.00
C VAL A 163 7.97 -10.14 5.53
N ALA A 164 7.19 -11.07 4.96
CA ALA A 164 5.77 -11.26 5.31
C ALA A 164 5.54 -12.18 6.53
N ARG A 165 6.59 -12.70 7.17
CA ARG A 165 6.50 -13.57 8.36
C ARG A 165 6.41 -12.78 9.65
#